data_d7cb15062d8e1f828e68b60cef2ae5a8
#
_entry.id   d7cb15062d8e1f828e68b60cef2ae5a8
#
_cell.length_a   1.000
_cell.length_b   1.000
_cell.length_c   1.000
_cell.angle_alpha   90.00
_cell.angle_beta   90.00
_cell.angle_gamma   90.00
#
_symmetry.space_group_name_H-M   'P 1'
#
loop_
_entity.id
_entity.type
_entity.pdbx_description
1 polymer ?
#
loop_
_entity_poly.entity_id
_entity_poly.type
_entity_poly.pdbx_seq_one_letter_code
_entity_poly.pdbx_strand_id
1 'polypeptide(L)'
;CSITCGFGGAGAYSDGKFIISNEYGGWLNEYIDDDQLLNLIKYCDETNVHFGADSQVTNPYTPEVKHIERLAVGAGLKLLRANIRHLGTEQNFIILKKYYEHLKSRIDIRFGTEVTDVIVQKKVACGVVINKKERVIADVVVFAPGRDGSILLERIMERHRVPMHNTQVDIGVRVETSNVIMEDINKNLYEGKLVLQTSEGTTVRTFCSNPAGHVVVENDHNVILANGHAYRD
;
A
#
# COMPACT_ATOMS: atom_id res chain seq x y z
N CYS A 1 -6.93 9.29 -18.33
CA CYS A 1 -6.59 9.51 -16.91
C CYS A 1 -6.43 8.15 -16.24
N SER A 2 -5.33 7.95 -15.53
CA SER A 2 -5.11 6.76 -14.72
C SER A 2 -5.57 7.03 -13.29
N ILE A 3 -6.24 6.08 -12.65
CA ILE A 3 -6.56 6.14 -11.22
C ILE A 3 -5.34 5.88 -10.33
N THR A 4 -4.21 5.52 -10.92
CA THR A 4 -2.97 5.18 -10.21
C THR A 4 -1.98 6.34 -10.12
N CYS A 5 -2.27 7.49 -10.73
CA CYS A 5 -1.41 8.68 -10.72
C CYS A 5 -2.10 9.90 -10.09
N GLY A 6 -1.31 10.95 -9.84
CA GLY A 6 -1.75 12.19 -9.23
C GLY A 6 -1.59 12.20 -7.71
N PHE A 7 -2.13 13.25 -7.06
CA PHE A 7 -2.04 13.42 -5.61
C PHE A 7 -2.77 12.27 -4.89
N GLY A 8 -2.05 11.57 -4.00
CA GLY A 8 -2.54 10.37 -3.33
C GLY A 8 -2.29 9.07 -4.10
N GLY A 9 -1.91 9.12 -5.38
CA GLY A 9 -1.59 7.94 -6.19
C GLY A 9 -2.71 6.91 -6.22
N ALA A 10 -2.36 5.63 -6.38
CA ALA A 10 -3.31 4.51 -6.34
C ALA A 10 -4.08 4.42 -5.01
N GLY A 11 -3.52 4.92 -3.91
CA GLY A 11 -4.17 4.98 -2.61
C GLY A 11 -5.41 5.85 -2.56
N ALA A 12 -5.54 6.85 -3.45
CA ALA A 12 -6.66 7.78 -3.47
C ALA A 12 -8.02 7.11 -3.71
N TYR A 13 -8.02 6.00 -4.44
CA TYR A 13 -9.22 5.25 -4.82
C TYR A 13 -9.30 3.87 -4.15
N SER A 14 -8.41 3.59 -3.20
CA SER A 14 -8.49 2.37 -2.41
C SER A 14 -9.59 2.46 -1.35
N ASP A 15 -9.93 1.32 -0.74
CA ASP A 15 -10.81 1.27 0.41
C ASP A 15 -10.19 1.85 1.71
N GLY A 16 -8.95 2.34 1.63
CA GLY A 16 -8.28 3.01 2.75
C GLY A 16 -8.00 2.09 3.93
N LYS A 17 -7.47 0.92 3.66
CA LYS A 17 -7.10 -0.04 4.68
C LYS A 17 -5.65 0.15 5.11
N PHE A 18 -5.45 0.47 6.38
CA PHE A 18 -4.13 0.65 7.00
C PHE A 18 -3.84 -0.47 7.97
N ILE A 19 -2.74 -1.17 7.74
CA ILE A 19 -2.27 -2.29 8.54
C ILE A 19 -1.22 -1.77 9.52
N ILE A 20 -1.50 -1.88 10.83
CA ILE A 20 -0.62 -1.44 11.90
C ILE A 20 0.12 -2.66 12.43
N SER A 21 1.07 -3.16 11.63
CA SER A 21 1.88 -4.33 11.93
C SER A 21 3.14 -4.31 11.08
N ASN A 22 4.21 -4.94 11.57
CA ASN A 22 5.43 -5.22 10.82
C ASN A 22 5.53 -6.70 10.37
N GLU A 23 4.50 -7.53 10.66
CA GLU A 23 4.50 -8.95 10.29
C GLU A 23 4.25 -9.18 8.79
N TYR A 24 3.65 -8.19 8.10
CA TYR A 24 3.38 -8.26 6.66
C TYR A 24 3.09 -6.85 6.09
N GLY A 25 3.21 -6.70 4.78
CA GLY A 25 2.87 -5.45 4.08
C GLY A 25 4.06 -4.72 3.45
N GLY A 26 5.27 -5.20 3.60
CA GLY A 26 6.47 -4.62 3.01
C GLY A 26 7.73 -5.22 3.59
N TRP A 27 8.89 -4.74 3.13
CA TRP A 27 10.21 -5.29 3.52
C TRP A 27 11.15 -4.19 4.07
N LEU A 28 10.59 -3.13 4.63
CA LEU A 28 11.42 -2.04 5.17
C LEU A 28 12.25 -2.51 6.39
N ASN A 29 11.82 -3.59 7.05
CA ASN A 29 12.58 -4.28 8.10
C ASN A 29 13.91 -4.91 7.63
N GLU A 30 14.15 -5.02 6.31
CA GLU A 30 15.46 -5.37 5.78
C GLU A 30 16.49 -4.22 5.92
N TYR A 31 16.05 -3.00 6.19
CA TYR A 31 16.87 -1.78 6.23
C TYR A 31 16.89 -1.10 7.60
N ILE A 32 15.84 -1.29 8.40
CA ILE A 32 15.70 -0.71 9.76
C ILE A 32 15.19 -1.79 10.72
N ASP A 33 15.40 -1.61 12.01
CA ASP A 33 14.89 -2.55 13.01
C ASP A 33 13.36 -2.50 13.15
N ASP A 34 12.80 -3.59 13.68
CA ASP A 34 11.34 -3.78 13.78
C ASP A 34 10.68 -2.72 14.67
N ASP A 35 11.32 -2.25 15.72
CA ASP A 35 10.78 -1.23 16.62
C ASP A 35 10.73 0.13 15.92
N GLN A 36 11.76 0.49 15.17
CA GLN A 36 11.77 1.69 14.34
C GLN A 36 10.69 1.63 13.26
N LEU A 37 10.56 0.48 12.59
CA LEU A 37 9.53 0.27 11.58
C LEU A 37 8.13 0.44 12.18
N LEU A 38 7.85 -0.21 13.31
CA LEU A 38 6.55 -0.12 13.97
C LEU A 38 6.24 1.31 14.43
N ASN A 39 7.23 2.06 14.90
CA ASN A 39 7.06 3.47 15.26
C ASN A 39 6.73 4.34 14.04
N LEU A 40 7.36 4.09 12.89
CA LEU A 40 7.03 4.79 11.65
C LEU A 40 5.63 4.44 11.15
N ILE A 41 5.22 3.19 11.22
CA ILE A 41 3.85 2.75 10.88
C ILE A 41 2.83 3.48 11.77
N LYS A 42 3.06 3.53 13.08
CA LYS A 42 2.19 4.26 14.02
C LYS A 42 2.15 5.75 13.73
N TYR A 43 3.28 6.37 13.42
CA TYR A 43 3.34 7.78 13.02
C TYR A 43 2.49 8.05 11.78
N CYS A 44 2.55 7.19 10.76
CA CYS A 44 1.72 7.32 9.58
C CYS A 44 0.23 7.16 9.91
N ASP A 45 -0.12 6.21 10.78
CA ASP A 45 -1.49 5.99 11.22
C ASP A 45 -2.04 7.17 12.03
N GLU A 46 -1.28 7.67 13.00
CA GLU A 46 -1.62 8.86 13.80
C GLU A 46 -1.79 10.11 12.92
N THR A 47 -0.99 10.22 11.87
CA THR A 47 -1.12 11.31 10.89
C THR A 47 -2.46 11.20 10.15
N ASN A 48 -2.89 10.01 9.77
CA ASN A 48 -4.22 9.80 9.17
C ASN A 48 -5.34 10.17 10.15
N VAL A 49 -5.21 9.79 11.43
CA VAL A 49 -6.16 10.16 12.49
C VAL A 49 -6.21 11.68 12.67
N HIS A 50 -5.07 12.36 12.69
CA HIS A 50 -4.99 13.82 12.76
C HIS A 50 -5.77 14.50 11.63
N PHE A 51 -5.74 13.94 10.43
CA PHE A 51 -6.50 14.44 9.27
C PHE A 51 -7.93 13.92 9.17
N GLY A 52 -8.40 13.15 10.16
CA GLY A 52 -9.80 12.80 10.34
C GLY A 52 -10.14 11.34 10.03
N ALA A 53 -9.16 10.45 10.04
CA ALA A 53 -9.45 9.02 10.09
C ALA A 53 -10.13 8.67 11.43
N ASP A 54 -11.03 7.68 11.39
CA ASP A 54 -11.63 7.15 12.61
C ASP A 54 -10.53 6.63 13.55
N SER A 55 -10.65 6.91 14.83
CA SER A 55 -9.70 6.43 15.84
C SER A 55 -9.82 4.92 16.11
N GLN A 56 -10.92 4.28 15.70
CA GLN A 56 -11.12 2.85 15.92
C GLN A 56 -10.23 1.99 15.02
N VAL A 57 -9.69 0.94 15.61
CA VAL A 57 -8.94 -0.11 14.92
C VAL A 57 -9.49 -1.47 15.35
N THR A 58 -9.32 -2.48 14.50
CA THR A 58 -9.67 -3.86 14.88
C THR A 58 -8.79 -4.33 16.03
N ASN A 59 -9.36 -5.17 16.90
CA ASN A 59 -8.60 -5.83 17.97
C ASN A 59 -8.34 -7.29 17.61
N PRO A 60 -7.11 -7.68 17.26
CA PRO A 60 -6.81 -9.06 16.87
C PRO A 60 -6.57 -10.01 18.06
N TYR A 61 -6.88 -9.60 19.29
CA TYR A 61 -6.59 -10.39 20.50
C TYR A 61 -7.85 -10.81 21.28
N THR A 62 -9.00 -10.78 20.64
CA THR A 62 -10.28 -11.20 21.26
C THR A 62 -10.41 -12.73 21.38
N PRO A 63 -11.30 -13.25 22.21
CA PRO A 63 -11.59 -14.70 22.27
C PRO A 63 -12.04 -15.29 20.93
N GLU A 64 -12.81 -14.51 20.15
CA GLU A 64 -13.30 -14.89 18.82
C GLU A 64 -12.13 -15.07 17.84
N VAL A 65 -11.18 -14.15 17.82
CA VAL A 65 -9.96 -14.26 17.01
C VAL A 65 -9.11 -15.45 17.43
N LYS A 66 -9.02 -15.73 18.75
CA LYS A 66 -8.36 -16.96 19.23
C LYS A 66 -9.08 -18.24 18.78
N HIS A 67 -10.40 -18.19 18.63
CA HIS A 67 -11.15 -19.32 18.08
C HIS A 67 -10.83 -19.52 16.59
N ILE A 68 -10.84 -18.45 15.80
CA ILE A 68 -10.45 -18.49 14.37
C ILE A 68 -9.02 -19.02 14.22
N GLU A 69 -8.09 -18.57 15.05
CA GLU A 69 -6.70 -19.07 15.02
C GLU A 69 -6.62 -20.56 15.29
N ARG A 70 -7.38 -21.10 16.26
CA ARG A 70 -7.42 -22.54 16.54
C ARG A 70 -7.95 -23.35 15.36
N LEU A 71 -8.98 -22.84 14.68
CA LEU A 71 -9.51 -23.45 13.47
C LEU A 71 -8.46 -23.43 12.34
N ALA A 72 -7.76 -22.30 12.17
CA ALA A 72 -6.68 -22.17 11.22
C ALA A 72 -5.55 -23.18 11.48
N VAL A 73 -5.08 -23.28 12.72
CA VAL A 73 -4.06 -24.26 13.11
C VAL A 73 -4.53 -25.69 12.87
N GLY A 74 -5.79 -26.00 13.19
CA GLY A 74 -6.38 -27.31 12.92
C GLY A 74 -6.44 -27.67 11.43
N ALA A 75 -6.46 -26.66 10.56
CA ALA A 75 -6.40 -26.82 9.11
C ALA A 75 -4.96 -26.70 8.53
N GLY A 76 -3.93 -26.66 9.38
CA GLY A 76 -2.53 -26.51 8.95
C GLY A 76 -2.16 -25.09 8.49
N LEU A 77 -2.96 -24.09 8.88
CA LEU A 77 -2.74 -22.69 8.52
C LEU A 77 -2.18 -21.90 9.70
N LYS A 78 -1.43 -20.85 9.42
CA LYS A 78 -1.03 -19.83 10.39
C LYS A 78 -1.84 -18.56 10.19
N LEU A 79 -2.48 -18.04 11.24
CA LEU A 79 -3.10 -16.72 11.23
C LEU A 79 -2.06 -15.66 11.59
N LEU A 80 -1.87 -14.64 10.75
CA LEU A 80 -1.13 -13.43 11.08
C LEU A 80 -2.11 -12.40 11.65
N ARG A 81 -1.72 -11.74 12.73
CA ARG A 81 -2.56 -10.78 13.44
C ARG A 81 -2.08 -9.36 13.22
N ALA A 82 -3.01 -8.45 12.99
CA ALA A 82 -2.72 -7.02 12.94
C ALA A 82 -3.90 -6.20 13.43
N ASN A 83 -3.59 -5.03 13.98
CA ASN A 83 -4.58 -3.97 14.08
C ASN A 83 -4.78 -3.36 12.70
N ILE A 84 -6.02 -3.22 12.29
CA ILE A 84 -6.39 -2.66 10.99
C ILE A 84 -7.30 -1.47 11.20
N ARG A 85 -6.98 -0.36 10.54
CA ARG A 85 -7.86 0.80 10.37
C ARG A 85 -8.45 0.76 8.97
N HIS A 86 -9.76 0.82 8.88
CA HIS A 86 -10.48 0.87 7.62
C HIS A 86 -11.24 2.18 7.50
N LEU A 87 -10.99 2.93 6.43
CA LEU A 87 -11.59 4.24 6.21
C LEU A 87 -12.83 4.16 5.30
N GLY A 88 -12.78 3.32 4.29
CA GLY A 88 -13.68 3.40 3.14
C GLY A 88 -13.20 4.43 2.10
N THR A 89 -13.58 4.23 0.86
CA THR A 89 -13.11 5.04 -0.28
C THR A 89 -13.46 6.52 -0.13
N GLU A 90 -14.67 6.83 0.34
CA GLU A 90 -15.16 8.19 0.52
C GLU A 90 -14.37 8.95 1.59
N GLN A 91 -14.15 8.33 2.74
CA GLN A 91 -13.40 8.93 3.83
C GLN A 91 -11.92 9.11 3.47
N ASN A 92 -11.35 8.17 2.75
CA ASN A 92 -9.99 8.26 2.25
C ASN A 92 -9.80 9.52 1.37
N PHE A 93 -10.74 9.79 0.47
CA PHE A 93 -10.73 11.01 -0.34
C PHE A 93 -10.80 12.28 0.52
N ILE A 94 -11.64 12.31 1.54
CA ILE A 94 -11.76 13.46 2.46
C ILE A 94 -10.45 13.72 3.20
N ILE A 95 -9.78 12.68 3.67
CA ILE A 95 -8.48 12.76 4.35
C ILE A 95 -7.41 13.29 3.40
N LEU A 96 -7.32 12.76 2.19
CA LEU A 96 -6.37 13.24 1.17
C LEU A 96 -6.58 14.71 0.81
N LYS A 97 -7.85 15.15 0.75
CA LYS A 97 -8.17 16.57 0.56
C LYS A 97 -7.64 17.43 1.71
N LYS A 98 -7.78 16.98 2.96
CA LYS A 98 -7.23 17.70 4.11
C LYS A 98 -5.71 17.72 4.12
N TYR A 99 -5.04 16.64 3.69
CA TYR A 99 -3.60 16.62 3.45
C TYR A 99 -3.20 17.70 2.45
N TYR A 100 -3.87 17.75 1.31
CA TYR A 100 -3.61 18.77 0.29
C TYR A 100 -3.78 20.19 0.83
N GLU A 101 -4.89 20.49 1.51
CA GLU A 101 -5.15 21.80 2.11
C GLU A 101 -4.07 22.20 3.14
N HIS A 102 -3.58 21.24 3.90
CA HIS A 102 -2.49 21.47 4.85
C HIS A 102 -1.15 21.73 4.16
N LEU A 103 -0.85 21.04 3.10
CA LEU A 103 0.44 21.12 2.42
C LEU A 103 0.55 22.31 1.48
N LYS A 104 -0.51 22.66 0.76
CA LYS A 104 -0.49 23.70 -0.30
C LYS A 104 0.01 25.07 0.16
N SER A 105 -0.09 25.38 1.43
CA SER A 105 0.41 26.63 2.01
C SER A 105 1.83 26.54 2.57
N ARG A 106 2.45 25.35 2.55
CA ARG A 106 3.74 25.08 3.18
C ARG A 106 4.83 24.64 2.21
N ILE A 107 4.39 24.03 1.09
CA ILE A 107 5.31 23.51 0.07
C ILE A 107 4.79 23.89 -1.33
N ASP A 108 5.68 23.92 -2.31
CA ASP A 108 5.32 24.12 -3.72
C ASP A 108 4.86 22.79 -4.33
N ILE A 109 3.54 22.65 -4.53
CA ILE A 109 2.93 21.47 -5.17
C ILE A 109 2.63 21.82 -6.62
N ARG A 110 3.24 21.13 -7.56
CA ARG A 110 3.10 21.37 -8.99
C ARG A 110 2.32 20.24 -9.66
N PHE A 111 1.09 20.54 -10.06
CA PHE A 111 0.28 19.65 -10.88
C PHE A 111 0.60 19.79 -12.37
N GLY A 112 0.26 18.78 -13.16
CA GLY A 112 0.53 18.78 -14.60
C GLY A 112 2.03 18.85 -14.92
N THR A 113 2.88 18.41 -13.98
CA THR A 113 4.33 18.53 -14.02
C THR A 113 4.96 17.15 -13.99
N GLU A 114 5.69 16.80 -15.03
CA GLU A 114 6.37 15.54 -15.16
C GLU A 114 7.87 15.73 -14.87
N VAL A 115 8.39 14.98 -13.91
CA VAL A 115 9.86 14.84 -13.75
C VAL A 115 10.34 13.89 -14.85
N THR A 116 11.25 14.37 -15.70
CA THR A 116 11.73 13.62 -16.85
C THR A 116 13.19 13.14 -16.72
N ASP A 117 13.93 13.69 -15.76
CA ASP A 117 15.29 13.27 -15.47
C ASP A 117 15.75 13.77 -14.09
N VAL A 118 16.87 13.23 -13.61
CA VAL A 118 17.56 13.71 -12.43
C VAL A 118 18.87 14.43 -12.84
N ILE A 119 19.18 15.51 -12.15
CA ILE A 119 20.45 16.24 -12.34
C ILE A 119 21.49 15.61 -11.41
N VAL A 120 22.52 15.03 -12.00
CA VAL A 120 23.62 14.41 -11.25
C VAL A 120 24.92 15.19 -11.51
N GLN A 121 25.61 15.58 -10.44
CA GLN A 121 26.93 16.18 -10.47
C GLN A 121 27.86 15.42 -9.52
N LYS A 122 29.01 15.00 -10.00
CA LYS A 122 29.99 14.24 -9.21
C LYS A 122 29.40 13.05 -8.46
N LYS A 123 28.47 12.31 -9.09
CA LYS A 123 27.74 11.17 -8.54
C LYS A 123 26.72 11.53 -7.41
N VAL A 124 26.37 12.78 -7.25
CA VAL A 124 25.37 13.25 -6.30
C VAL A 124 24.18 13.80 -7.06
N ALA A 125 22.97 13.37 -6.69
CA ALA A 125 21.74 13.97 -7.19
C ALA A 125 21.60 15.37 -6.58
N CYS A 126 21.43 16.39 -7.42
CA CYS A 126 21.36 17.79 -7.02
C CYS A 126 20.18 18.53 -7.64
N GLY A 127 19.17 17.80 -8.11
CA GLY A 127 17.96 18.38 -8.67
C GLY A 127 17.28 17.47 -9.68
N VAL A 128 16.26 18.01 -10.31
CA VAL A 128 15.44 17.30 -11.32
C VAL A 128 15.23 18.15 -12.57
N VAL A 129 14.91 17.50 -13.68
CA VAL A 129 14.47 18.14 -14.90
C VAL A 129 12.95 17.93 -15.02
N ILE A 130 12.22 19.02 -15.18
CA ILE A 130 10.77 19.01 -15.30
C ILE A 130 10.38 19.31 -16.75
N ASN A 131 9.42 18.54 -17.27
CA ASN A 131 8.84 18.72 -18.59
C ASN A 131 9.91 18.84 -19.72
N LYS A 132 11.01 18.12 -19.59
CA LYS A 132 12.18 18.10 -20.50
C LYS A 132 12.91 19.44 -20.66
N LYS A 133 12.60 20.48 -19.89
CA LYS A 133 13.13 21.85 -20.07
C LYS A 133 13.59 22.51 -18.79
N GLU A 134 12.75 22.54 -17.78
CA GLU A 134 13.01 23.27 -16.54
C GLU A 134 13.92 22.46 -15.62
N ARG A 135 14.90 23.12 -15.04
CA ARG A 135 15.82 22.53 -14.04
C ARG A 135 15.47 23.07 -12.68
N VAL A 136 15.20 22.19 -11.75
CA VAL A 136 14.97 22.53 -10.33
C VAL A 136 16.11 21.93 -9.52
N ILE A 137 16.85 22.78 -8.85
CA ILE A 137 18.00 22.40 -8.01
C ILE A 137 17.49 22.12 -6.60
N ALA A 138 18.03 21.09 -5.97
CA ALA A 138 17.72 20.69 -4.60
C ALA A 138 18.91 19.94 -3.99
N ASP A 139 19.07 20.08 -2.68
CA ASP A 139 20.12 19.37 -1.92
C ASP A 139 19.80 17.89 -1.75
N VAL A 140 18.51 17.55 -1.71
CA VAL A 140 18.02 16.18 -1.60
C VAL A 140 16.91 15.93 -2.63
N VAL A 141 16.96 14.80 -3.31
CA VAL A 141 15.93 14.35 -4.23
C VAL A 141 15.36 13.03 -3.75
N VAL A 142 14.04 12.99 -3.49
CA VAL A 142 13.32 11.79 -3.09
C VAL A 142 12.48 11.29 -4.27
N PHE A 143 12.71 10.06 -4.69
CA PHE A 143 11.91 9.40 -5.73
C PHE A 143 10.82 8.55 -5.08
N ALA A 144 9.58 8.96 -5.25
CA ALA A 144 8.40 8.22 -4.81
C ALA A 144 7.32 8.22 -5.92
N PRO A 145 7.64 7.76 -7.15
CA PRO A 145 6.79 7.94 -8.31
C PRO A 145 5.60 6.97 -8.36
N GLY A 146 5.53 5.99 -7.46
CA GLY A 146 4.51 4.95 -7.48
C GLY A 146 4.58 4.04 -8.71
N ARG A 147 3.50 3.31 -8.97
CA ARG A 147 3.42 2.32 -10.07
C ARG A 147 3.56 2.98 -11.44
N ASP A 148 2.86 4.07 -11.66
CA ASP A 148 2.79 4.78 -12.95
C ASP A 148 4.16 5.36 -13.37
N GLY A 149 5.00 5.71 -12.39
CA GLY A 149 6.34 6.26 -12.64
C GLY A 149 7.47 5.23 -12.66
N SER A 150 7.19 3.94 -12.55
CA SER A 150 8.21 2.88 -12.48
C SER A 150 9.09 2.82 -13.73
N ILE A 151 8.49 2.92 -14.92
CA ILE A 151 9.21 2.92 -16.20
C ILE A 151 10.15 4.14 -16.32
N LEU A 152 9.70 5.31 -15.84
CA LEU A 152 10.54 6.50 -15.83
C LEU A 152 11.72 6.32 -14.87
N LEU A 153 11.45 5.79 -13.68
CA LEU A 153 12.49 5.53 -12.68
C LEU A 153 13.55 4.56 -13.23
N GLU A 154 13.12 3.46 -13.86
CA GLU A 154 14.02 2.50 -14.50
C GLU A 154 14.95 3.20 -15.51
N ARG A 155 14.40 3.99 -16.43
CA ARG A 155 15.18 4.74 -17.42
C ARG A 155 16.19 5.73 -16.80
N ILE A 156 15.81 6.39 -15.70
CA ILE A 156 16.69 7.29 -14.96
C ILE A 156 17.84 6.50 -14.34
N MET A 157 17.55 5.38 -13.68
CA MET A 157 18.54 4.53 -13.03
C MET A 157 19.54 3.96 -14.05
N GLU A 158 19.05 3.44 -15.18
CA GLU A 158 19.90 2.95 -16.28
C GLU A 158 20.83 4.06 -16.82
N ARG A 159 20.28 5.25 -17.09
CA ARG A 159 21.04 6.40 -17.60
C ARG A 159 22.19 6.79 -16.67
N HIS A 160 21.94 6.76 -15.37
CA HIS A 160 22.94 7.11 -14.36
C HIS A 160 23.74 5.91 -13.86
N ARG A 161 23.55 4.73 -14.46
CA ARG A 161 24.26 3.48 -14.12
C ARG A 161 24.10 3.09 -12.65
N VAL A 162 22.91 3.30 -12.12
CA VAL A 162 22.55 2.80 -10.79
C VAL A 162 22.18 1.33 -10.92
N PRO A 163 22.84 0.43 -10.18
CA PRO A 163 22.52 -0.99 -10.25
C PRO A 163 21.08 -1.24 -9.78
N MET A 164 20.37 -2.06 -10.55
CA MET A 164 19.01 -2.49 -10.23
C MET A 164 18.94 -4.03 -10.30
N HIS A 165 18.04 -4.59 -9.53
CA HIS A 165 17.68 -5.99 -9.60
C HIS A 165 16.17 -6.17 -9.46
N ASN A 166 15.64 -7.22 -10.05
CA ASN A 166 14.23 -7.54 -9.92
C ASN A 166 13.93 -7.99 -8.50
N THR A 167 12.82 -7.52 -7.97
CA THR A 167 12.26 -8.02 -6.72
C THR A 167 11.25 -9.14 -6.99
N GLN A 168 10.93 -9.91 -5.97
CA GLN A 168 9.88 -10.92 -6.05
C GLN A 168 8.50 -10.26 -6.25
N VAL A 169 7.60 -10.99 -6.91
CA VAL A 169 6.20 -10.61 -7.08
C VAL A 169 5.30 -11.71 -6.54
N ASP A 170 4.14 -11.31 -6.01
CA ASP A 170 3.10 -12.26 -5.66
C ASP A 170 2.23 -12.56 -6.88
N ILE A 171 2.01 -13.84 -7.17
CA ILE A 171 1.09 -14.30 -8.21
C ILE A 171 -0.03 -15.07 -7.52
N GLY A 172 -1.28 -14.81 -7.88
CA GLY A 172 -2.41 -15.46 -7.27
C GLY A 172 -3.70 -15.31 -8.06
N VAL A 173 -4.78 -15.74 -7.46
CA VAL A 173 -6.13 -15.67 -8.02
C VAL A 173 -7.05 -14.89 -7.10
N ARG A 174 -8.03 -14.20 -7.67
CA ARG A 174 -9.17 -13.66 -6.91
C ARG A 174 -10.23 -14.72 -6.79
N VAL A 175 -10.79 -14.83 -5.58
CA VAL A 175 -11.86 -15.77 -5.27
C VAL A 175 -13.02 -15.00 -4.69
N GLU A 176 -14.21 -15.16 -5.26
CA GLU A 176 -15.47 -14.75 -4.66
C GLU A 176 -16.09 -15.94 -3.92
N THR A 177 -16.59 -15.68 -2.73
CA THR A 177 -17.29 -16.68 -1.93
C THR A 177 -18.44 -16.03 -1.17
N SER A 178 -19.34 -16.85 -0.62
CA SER A 178 -20.46 -16.35 0.15
C SER A 178 -19.99 -15.61 1.41
N ASN A 179 -20.63 -14.47 1.70
CA ASN A 179 -20.40 -13.71 2.93
C ASN A 179 -20.58 -14.57 4.20
N VAL A 180 -21.51 -15.53 4.17
CA VAL A 180 -21.75 -16.46 5.30
C VAL A 180 -20.51 -17.28 5.65
N ILE A 181 -19.73 -17.71 4.63
CA ILE A 181 -18.49 -18.48 4.85
C ILE A 181 -17.41 -17.60 5.50
N MET A 182 -17.37 -16.34 5.15
CA MET A 182 -16.33 -15.39 5.62
C MET A 182 -16.80 -14.56 6.83
N GLU A 183 -18.02 -14.76 7.34
CA GLU A 183 -18.64 -13.90 8.35
C GLU A 183 -17.78 -13.75 9.60
N ASP A 184 -17.30 -14.84 10.18
CA ASP A 184 -16.51 -14.81 11.40
C ASP A 184 -15.18 -14.05 11.20
N ILE A 185 -14.52 -14.25 10.05
CA ILE A 185 -13.29 -13.55 9.71
C ILE A 185 -13.57 -12.06 9.48
N ASN A 186 -14.56 -11.73 8.67
CA ASN A 186 -14.86 -10.35 8.30
C ASN A 186 -15.29 -9.54 9.53
N LYS A 187 -16.08 -10.13 10.43
CA LYS A 187 -16.59 -9.47 11.63
C LYS A 187 -15.50 -9.21 12.68
N ASN A 188 -14.56 -10.13 12.85
CA ASN A 188 -13.60 -10.07 13.96
C ASN A 188 -12.21 -9.56 13.55
N LEU A 189 -11.83 -9.69 12.27
CA LEU A 189 -10.50 -9.34 11.76
C LEU A 189 -10.54 -8.33 10.61
N TYR A 190 -11.70 -8.12 9.97
CA TYR A 190 -11.86 -7.44 8.69
C TYR A 190 -11.06 -8.12 7.57
N GLU A 191 -9.80 -8.46 7.80
CA GLU A 191 -8.93 -9.19 6.88
C GLU A 191 -8.27 -10.38 7.61
N GLY A 192 -8.60 -11.59 7.19
CA GLY A 192 -7.97 -12.81 7.68
C GLY A 192 -6.69 -13.11 6.89
N LYS A 193 -5.54 -12.82 7.47
CA LYS A 193 -4.23 -13.13 6.88
C LYS A 193 -3.82 -14.54 7.26
N LEU A 194 -4.14 -15.50 6.40
CA LEU A 194 -3.83 -16.92 6.59
C LEU A 194 -2.62 -17.32 5.72
N VAL A 195 -1.70 -18.05 6.28
CA VAL A 195 -0.49 -18.53 5.60
C VAL A 195 -0.48 -20.05 5.63
N LEU A 196 -0.21 -20.65 4.47
CA LEU A 196 0.00 -22.08 4.28
C LEU A 196 1.41 -22.32 3.74
N GLN A 197 2.10 -23.28 4.34
CA GLN A 197 3.27 -23.91 3.73
C GLN A 197 2.82 -25.16 3.00
N THR A 198 3.05 -25.21 1.69
CA THR A 198 2.71 -26.40 0.90
C THR A 198 3.72 -27.52 1.17
N SER A 199 3.37 -28.75 0.81
CA SER A 199 4.29 -29.91 0.88
C SER A 199 5.58 -29.73 0.07
N GLU A 200 5.55 -28.84 -0.93
CA GLU A 200 6.70 -28.51 -1.77
C GLU A 200 7.53 -27.35 -1.25
N GLY A 201 7.20 -26.82 -0.07
CA GLY A 201 7.90 -25.69 0.56
C GLY A 201 7.51 -24.31 0.05
N THR A 202 6.50 -24.22 -0.81
CA THR A 202 5.99 -22.92 -1.29
C THR A 202 5.10 -22.29 -0.23
N THR A 203 5.31 -20.99 0.04
CA THR A 203 4.41 -20.23 0.92
C THR A 203 3.25 -19.66 0.12
N VAL A 204 2.04 -19.98 0.52
CA VAL A 204 0.79 -19.41 -0.01
C VAL A 204 0.11 -18.62 1.09
N ARG A 205 -0.41 -17.45 0.76
CA ARG A 205 -1.13 -16.62 1.75
C ARG A 205 -2.38 -16.00 1.15
N THR A 206 -3.39 -15.78 2.00
CA THR A 206 -4.49 -14.89 1.63
C THR A 206 -3.93 -13.48 1.48
N PHE A 207 -4.39 -12.77 0.47
CA PHE A 207 -3.93 -11.41 0.21
C PHE A 207 -4.97 -10.40 0.71
N CYS A 208 -5.56 -9.60 -0.15
CA CYS A 208 -6.50 -8.56 0.24
C CYS A 208 -7.92 -9.13 0.33
N SER A 209 -8.60 -8.95 1.47
CA SER A 209 -10.02 -9.24 1.60
C SER A 209 -10.85 -7.99 1.33
N ASN A 210 -11.97 -8.18 0.65
CA ASN A 210 -12.95 -7.13 0.37
C ASN A 210 -14.32 -7.62 0.84
N PRO A 211 -14.66 -7.46 2.12
CA PRO A 211 -15.95 -7.90 2.66
C PRO A 211 -17.11 -7.27 1.88
N ALA A 212 -18.12 -8.06 1.54
CA ALA A 212 -19.25 -7.68 0.69
C ALA A 212 -18.87 -7.08 -0.67
N GLY A 213 -17.62 -7.27 -1.09
CA GLY A 213 -17.11 -6.78 -2.38
C GLY A 213 -17.25 -7.79 -3.51
N HIS A 214 -16.73 -7.40 -4.67
CA HIS A 214 -16.70 -8.24 -5.86
C HIS A 214 -15.39 -8.06 -6.63
N VAL A 215 -15.13 -9.00 -7.52
CA VAL A 215 -13.97 -8.95 -8.40
C VAL A 215 -14.22 -7.90 -9.48
N VAL A 216 -13.23 -7.02 -9.66
CA VAL A 216 -13.20 -6.02 -10.72
C VAL A 216 -11.97 -6.22 -11.59
N VAL A 217 -12.05 -5.74 -12.83
CA VAL A 217 -10.95 -5.80 -13.78
C VAL A 217 -10.23 -4.45 -13.82
N GLU A 218 -8.93 -4.48 -13.62
CA GLU A 218 -8.03 -3.34 -13.82
C GLU A 218 -7.21 -3.57 -15.10
N ASN A 219 -7.09 -2.57 -15.93
CA ASN A 219 -6.20 -2.59 -17.09
C ASN A 219 -5.08 -1.57 -16.86
N ASP A 220 -3.85 -2.07 -16.77
CA ASP A 220 -2.65 -1.27 -16.61
C ASP A 220 -1.67 -1.61 -17.74
N HIS A 221 -1.42 -0.65 -18.65
CA HIS A 221 -0.52 -0.81 -19.81
C HIS A 221 -0.79 -2.08 -20.65
N ASN A 222 -2.07 -2.36 -20.95
CA ASN A 222 -2.54 -3.55 -21.66
C ASN A 222 -2.37 -4.89 -20.91
N VAL A 223 -2.05 -4.84 -19.62
CA VAL A 223 -2.09 -6.00 -18.73
C VAL A 223 -3.41 -5.98 -17.97
N ILE A 224 -4.18 -7.05 -18.07
CA ILE A 224 -5.44 -7.19 -17.35
C ILE A 224 -5.16 -7.88 -16.02
N LEU A 225 -5.57 -7.23 -14.93
CA LEU A 225 -5.45 -7.72 -13.57
C LEU A 225 -6.83 -7.86 -12.93
N ALA A 226 -7.05 -8.93 -12.18
CA ALA A 226 -8.20 -9.05 -11.32
C ALA A 226 -7.92 -8.36 -9.98
N ASN A 227 -8.80 -7.45 -9.57
CA ASN A 227 -8.72 -6.74 -8.29
C ASN A 227 -10.02 -6.94 -7.50
N GLY A 228 -10.07 -6.48 -6.25
CA GLY A 228 -11.28 -6.49 -5.44
C GLY A 228 -11.71 -5.06 -5.10
N HIS A 229 -13.00 -4.83 -5.00
CA HIS A 229 -13.56 -3.56 -4.60
C HIS A 229 -14.74 -3.77 -3.66
N ALA A 230 -14.79 -3.00 -2.58
CA ALA A 230 -15.90 -2.97 -1.63
C ALA A 230 -16.22 -1.52 -1.28
N TYR A 231 -17.49 -1.23 -1.04
CA TYR A 231 -17.95 0.03 -0.49
C TYR A 231 -18.17 -0.11 1.02
N ARG A 232 -18.03 0.98 1.75
CA ARG A 232 -18.42 1.06 3.14
C ARG A 232 -19.86 1.62 3.18
N ASP A 233 -20.84 0.75 3.32
CA ASP A 233 -22.22 1.12 3.66
C ASP A 233 -22.47 0.95 5.14
#